data_4b3fbfaafc3c99e6fed39f512cc3c1b1
#
_entry.id   4b3fbfaafc3c99e6fed39f512cc3c1b1
#
_cell.length_a   1.000
_cell.length_b   1.000
_cell.length_c   1.000
_cell.angle_alpha   90.00
_cell.angle_beta   90.00
_cell.angle_gamma   90.00
#
_symmetry.space_group_name_H-M   'P 1'
#
loop_
_entity.id
_entity.type
_entity.pdbx_description
1 polymer ?
#
loop_
_entity_poly.entity_id
_entity_poly.type
_entity_poly.pdbx_seq_one_letter_code
_entity_poly.pdbx_strand_id
1 'polypeptide(L)'
;MPGLMTTWLGCYPGEMKRLLFLVPLLLTGCTGGEPLHKFVFDPEAVSPQTTTLMLEKGEKLSFWNSLDVTYKPPVTLQFYISIKAEKEAPVEVVCNALSPTLTFMSSTIEKGNHVAESWKIARMTCEFGPIEKKKTVTITATPKAEGVGSIRVDRLVLELKN
;
A
#
# COMPACT_ATOMS: atom_id res chain seq x y z
N MET A 1 21.20 29.13 76.58
CA MET A 1 22.52 28.46 76.71
C MET A 1 22.47 27.12 76.07
N PRO A 2 23.52 26.69 75.47
CA PRO A 2 23.87 26.79 74.07
C PRO A 2 23.97 25.37 73.44
N GLY A 3 24.10 25.32 72.17
CA GLY A 3 24.44 24.08 71.53
C GLY A 3 24.40 24.18 70.03
N LEU A 4 25.37 24.90 69.49
CA LEU A 4 25.72 24.76 68.06
C LEU A 4 26.22 23.34 67.80
N MET A 5 25.64 22.71 66.80
CA MET A 5 26.25 21.53 66.17
C MET A 5 26.17 21.66 64.65
N THR A 6 27.30 22.08 64.13
CA THR A 6 27.67 22.11 62.74
C THR A 6 27.75 20.69 62.21
N THR A 7 26.92 20.34 61.28
CA THR A 7 27.08 19.11 60.49
C THR A 7 27.50 19.43 59.07
N TRP A 8 28.64 18.88 58.75
CA TRP A 8 29.35 18.99 57.49
C TRP A 8 28.54 18.45 56.30
N LEU A 9 28.39 19.28 55.28
CA LEU A 9 28.00 18.83 53.96
C LEU A 9 29.15 18.07 53.31
N GLY A 10 29.03 16.77 53.25
CA GLY A 10 29.86 15.94 52.39
C GLY A 10 29.40 16.05 50.94
N CYS A 11 30.14 16.79 50.12
CA CYS A 11 30.04 16.71 48.65
C CYS A 11 30.56 15.34 48.21
N TYR A 12 29.64 14.50 47.78
CA TYR A 12 29.98 13.32 47.00
C TYR A 12 29.98 13.72 45.51
N PRO A 13 31.08 13.61 44.76
CA PRO A 13 31.07 13.71 43.32
C PRO A 13 30.63 12.36 42.76
N GLY A 14 29.31 12.16 42.69
CA GLY A 14 28.73 11.04 41.94
C GLY A 14 28.96 11.24 40.47
N GLU A 15 29.76 10.36 39.87
CA GLU A 15 29.93 10.23 38.44
C GLU A 15 28.58 10.07 37.74
N MET A 16 28.16 11.11 37.08
CA MET A 16 27.03 11.10 36.18
C MET A 16 27.45 10.38 34.91
N LYS A 17 27.45 9.03 34.96
CA LYS A 17 27.48 8.21 33.74
C LYS A 17 26.30 8.64 32.90
N ARG A 18 26.60 9.47 31.89
CA ARG A 18 25.69 9.79 30.80
C ARG A 18 25.33 8.49 30.09
N LEU A 19 24.26 7.85 30.53
CA LEU A 19 23.57 6.86 29.74
C LEU A 19 22.92 7.64 28.57
N LEU A 20 23.67 7.75 27.50
CA LEU A 20 23.15 8.07 26.18
C LEU A 20 22.23 6.91 25.79
N PHE A 21 20.96 7.01 26.17
CA PHE A 21 19.91 6.24 25.55
C PHE A 21 19.82 6.71 24.09
N LEU A 22 20.59 6.03 23.24
CA LEU A 22 20.34 6.01 21.81
C LEU A 22 18.97 5.32 21.65
N VAL A 23 17.92 6.13 21.69
CA VAL A 23 16.60 5.71 21.19
C VAL A 23 16.79 5.56 19.67
N PRO A 24 16.78 4.35 19.11
CA PRO A 24 16.73 4.20 17.67
C PRO A 24 15.36 4.78 17.27
N LEU A 25 15.37 5.96 16.66
CA LEU A 25 14.22 6.50 15.96
C LEU A 25 13.93 5.51 14.81
N LEU A 26 13.12 4.52 15.11
CA LEU A 26 12.49 3.68 14.09
C LEU A 26 11.57 4.59 13.29
N LEU A 27 12.12 5.26 12.30
CA LEU A 27 11.39 5.82 11.19
C LEU A 27 10.80 4.62 10.43
N THR A 28 9.76 4.02 10.99
CA THR A 28 8.85 3.16 10.22
C THR A 28 8.17 4.07 9.22
N GLY A 29 8.77 4.14 8.04
CA GLY A 29 8.23 4.93 6.95
C GLY A 29 6.78 4.53 6.70
N CYS A 30 5.90 5.51 6.68
CA CYS A 30 4.47 5.39 6.37
C CYS A 30 4.17 4.98 4.91
N THR A 31 5.13 4.54 4.16
CA THR A 31 4.92 3.93 2.84
C THR A 31 4.68 2.45 3.08
N GLY A 32 3.44 2.01 2.96
CA GLY A 32 3.01 0.63 3.21
C GLY A 32 3.93 -0.40 2.57
N GLY A 33 4.95 -0.82 3.26
CA GLY A 33 5.89 -1.92 2.98
C GLY A 33 6.39 -2.10 1.54
N GLU A 34 7.38 -2.94 1.38
CA GLU A 34 7.79 -3.43 0.07
C GLU A 34 6.66 -4.32 -0.50
N PRO A 35 6.30 -4.20 -1.79
CA PRO A 35 5.24 -5.01 -2.36
C PRO A 35 5.66 -6.48 -2.43
N LEU A 36 4.75 -7.37 -2.06
CA LEU A 36 4.91 -8.82 -2.24
C LEU A 36 5.02 -9.19 -3.72
N HIS A 37 4.33 -8.45 -4.58
CA HIS A 37 4.39 -8.61 -6.02
C HIS A 37 3.90 -7.35 -6.75
N LYS A 38 4.41 -7.17 -7.98
CA LYS A 38 3.98 -6.11 -8.91
C LYS A 38 3.56 -6.71 -10.23
N PHE A 39 2.36 -6.39 -10.66
CA PHE A 39 1.91 -6.60 -12.03
C PHE A 39 2.12 -5.29 -12.80
N VAL A 40 2.92 -5.34 -13.85
CA VAL A 40 3.14 -4.20 -14.77
C VAL A 40 2.41 -4.53 -16.07
N PHE A 41 1.32 -3.82 -16.33
CA PHE A 41 0.52 -4.06 -17.53
C PHE A 41 1.02 -3.21 -18.69
N ASP A 42 1.11 -3.82 -19.85
CA ASP A 42 1.36 -3.10 -21.10
C ASP A 42 0.08 -2.35 -21.49
N PRO A 43 0.11 -1.02 -21.59
CA PRO A 43 -1.07 -0.25 -21.96
C PRO A 43 -1.60 -0.55 -23.37
N GLU A 44 -0.74 -1.00 -24.28
CA GLU A 44 -1.10 -1.31 -25.66
C GLU A 44 -1.60 -2.75 -25.85
N ALA A 45 -1.21 -3.64 -24.93
CA ALA A 45 -1.53 -5.08 -25.01
C ALA A 45 -1.98 -5.62 -23.63
N VAL A 46 -3.06 -5.06 -23.12
CA VAL A 46 -3.61 -5.44 -21.80
C VAL A 46 -4.00 -6.92 -21.80
N SER A 47 -3.33 -7.70 -20.97
CA SER A 47 -3.57 -9.13 -20.80
C SER A 47 -3.60 -9.52 -19.32
N PRO A 48 -4.32 -10.61 -18.95
CA PRO A 48 -4.27 -11.13 -17.60
C PRO A 48 -2.84 -11.51 -17.20
N GLN A 49 -2.45 -11.16 -15.97
CA GLN A 49 -1.17 -11.56 -15.40
C GLN A 49 -1.41 -12.40 -14.15
N THR A 50 -0.54 -13.35 -13.89
CA THR A 50 -0.69 -14.31 -12.80
C THR A 50 0.59 -14.42 -11.99
N THR A 51 0.43 -14.52 -10.67
CA THR A 51 1.52 -14.82 -9.72
C THR A 51 1.07 -15.83 -8.68
N THR A 52 2.02 -16.42 -7.98
CA THR A 52 1.76 -17.32 -6.86
C THR A 52 2.47 -16.80 -5.62
N LEU A 53 1.72 -16.66 -4.53
CA LEU A 53 2.22 -16.18 -3.25
C LEU A 53 1.91 -17.16 -2.14
N MET A 54 2.79 -17.23 -1.15
CA MET A 54 2.54 -17.90 0.12
C MET A 54 2.08 -16.85 1.12
N LEU A 55 0.90 -17.05 1.70
CA LEU A 55 0.32 -16.14 2.68
C LEU A 55 0.26 -16.82 4.05
N GLU A 56 0.66 -16.09 5.08
CA GLU A 56 0.66 -16.55 6.46
C GLU A 56 -0.70 -16.32 7.13
N LYS A 57 -0.95 -17.02 8.21
CA LYS A 57 -2.17 -16.84 9.01
C LYS A 57 -2.24 -15.41 9.56
N GLY A 58 -3.37 -14.75 9.39
CA GLY A 58 -3.66 -13.39 9.84
C GLY A 58 -3.28 -12.31 8.83
N GLU A 59 -2.54 -12.64 7.78
CA GLU A 59 -2.21 -11.67 6.73
C GLU A 59 -3.45 -11.21 5.96
N LYS A 60 -3.38 -9.97 5.49
CA LYS A 60 -4.35 -9.37 4.57
C LYS A 60 -3.60 -8.85 3.36
N LEU A 61 -4.12 -9.11 2.17
CA LEU A 61 -3.64 -8.45 0.97
C LEU A 61 -4.39 -7.15 0.75
N SER A 62 -3.65 -6.07 0.66
CA SER A 62 -4.12 -4.77 0.20
C SER A 62 -3.63 -4.53 -1.23
N PHE A 63 -4.47 -3.90 -2.03
CA PHE A 63 -4.19 -3.65 -3.43
C PHE A 63 -3.90 -2.17 -3.63
N TRP A 64 -2.76 -1.91 -4.27
CA TRP A 64 -2.26 -0.58 -4.55
C TRP A 64 -2.04 -0.44 -6.04
N ASN A 65 -2.16 0.76 -6.58
CA ASN A 65 -1.86 0.98 -7.98
C ASN A 65 -0.92 2.17 -8.20
N SER A 66 -0.27 2.17 -9.36
CA SER A 66 0.42 3.31 -9.94
C SER A 66 -0.19 3.55 -11.32
N LEU A 67 -0.60 4.77 -11.58
CA LEU A 67 -1.44 5.08 -12.71
C LEU A 67 -1.00 6.36 -13.41
N ASP A 68 -1.16 6.38 -14.73
CA ASP A 68 -1.09 7.57 -15.57
C ASP A 68 -2.11 7.39 -16.69
N VAL A 69 -3.19 8.18 -16.67
CA VAL A 69 -4.32 8.03 -17.59
C VAL A 69 -4.86 9.36 -18.04
N THR A 70 -5.42 9.38 -19.24
CA THR A 70 -6.28 10.45 -19.73
C THR A 70 -7.61 9.84 -20.15
N TYR A 71 -8.70 10.36 -19.63
CA TYR A 71 -10.01 9.80 -19.91
C TYR A 71 -11.09 10.87 -20.08
N LYS A 72 -12.19 10.44 -20.71
CA LYS A 72 -13.43 11.22 -20.84
C LYS A 72 -14.53 10.48 -20.10
N PRO A 73 -15.12 11.06 -19.06
CA PRO A 73 -16.23 10.46 -18.33
C PRO A 73 -17.48 10.23 -19.22
N PRO A 74 -18.36 9.27 -18.89
CA PRO A 74 -18.22 8.32 -17.81
C PRO A 74 -17.43 7.07 -18.23
N VAL A 75 -16.37 6.79 -17.51
CA VAL A 75 -15.56 5.58 -17.66
C VAL A 75 -15.03 5.14 -16.29
N THR A 76 -14.86 3.85 -16.09
CA THR A 76 -14.20 3.25 -14.94
C THR A 76 -13.04 2.39 -15.42
N LEU A 77 -12.00 2.29 -14.61
CA LEU A 77 -10.90 1.34 -14.81
C LEU A 77 -10.87 0.42 -13.59
N GLN A 78 -11.06 -0.87 -13.80
CA GLN A 78 -11.18 -1.84 -12.73
C GLN A 78 -10.13 -2.94 -12.88
N PHE A 79 -9.63 -3.44 -11.76
CA PHE A 79 -8.88 -4.69 -11.70
C PHE A 79 -9.84 -5.80 -11.23
N TYR A 80 -10.02 -6.79 -12.06
CA TYR A 80 -10.63 -8.06 -11.70
C TYR A 80 -9.55 -9.01 -11.23
N ILE A 81 -9.61 -9.39 -9.96
CA ILE A 81 -8.56 -10.14 -9.29
C ILE A 81 -9.15 -11.46 -8.81
N SER A 82 -8.74 -12.56 -9.42
CA SER A 82 -9.12 -13.92 -9.02
C SER A 82 -8.04 -14.51 -8.13
N ILE A 83 -8.41 -14.95 -6.93
CA ILE A 83 -7.50 -15.51 -5.93
C ILE A 83 -7.93 -16.94 -5.64
N LYS A 84 -7.08 -17.90 -6.01
CA LYS A 84 -7.36 -19.33 -5.90
C LYS A 84 -6.33 -20.02 -5.03
N ALA A 85 -6.76 -20.65 -3.95
CA ALA A 85 -5.96 -21.60 -3.20
C ALA A 85 -6.17 -23.03 -3.74
N GLU A 86 -5.23 -23.93 -3.45
CA GLU A 86 -5.36 -25.32 -3.80
C GLU A 86 -6.62 -25.93 -3.15
N LYS A 87 -7.46 -26.60 -3.94
CA LYS A 87 -8.72 -27.24 -3.52
C LYS A 87 -9.82 -26.29 -2.99
N GLU A 88 -9.64 -24.98 -3.14
CA GLU A 88 -10.66 -23.99 -2.79
C GLU A 88 -11.27 -23.38 -4.05
N ALA A 89 -12.51 -22.92 -3.98
CA ALA A 89 -13.10 -22.11 -5.05
C ALA A 89 -12.37 -20.76 -5.14
N PRO A 90 -12.21 -20.18 -6.34
CA PRO A 90 -11.60 -18.87 -6.48
C PRO A 90 -12.46 -17.81 -5.80
N VAL A 91 -11.82 -16.85 -5.18
CA VAL A 91 -12.43 -15.62 -4.66
C VAL A 91 -12.16 -14.49 -5.63
N GLU A 92 -13.22 -13.80 -6.05
CA GLU A 92 -13.12 -12.66 -6.94
C GLU A 92 -13.16 -11.36 -6.14
N VAL A 93 -12.17 -10.49 -6.41
CA VAL A 93 -12.07 -9.16 -5.82
C VAL A 93 -12.04 -8.15 -6.98
N VAL A 94 -12.87 -7.12 -6.90
CA VAL A 94 -12.92 -6.05 -7.90
C VAL A 94 -12.48 -4.73 -7.28
N CYS A 95 -11.47 -4.11 -7.86
CA CYS A 95 -10.86 -2.89 -7.38
C CYS A 95 -11.02 -1.77 -8.42
N ASN A 96 -11.61 -0.63 -8.02
CA ASN A 96 -11.68 0.54 -8.89
C ASN A 96 -10.35 1.29 -8.86
N ALA A 97 -9.64 1.30 -9.99
CA ALA A 97 -8.34 1.95 -10.11
C ALA A 97 -8.43 3.48 -10.09
N LEU A 98 -9.56 4.08 -10.52
CA LEU A 98 -9.78 5.53 -10.56
C LEU A 98 -10.38 6.10 -9.26
N SER A 99 -10.61 5.27 -8.24
CA SER A 99 -11.21 5.70 -6.97
C SER A 99 -10.40 5.20 -5.77
N PRO A 100 -9.13 5.61 -5.65
CA PRO A 100 -8.31 5.21 -4.52
C PRO A 100 -8.72 5.94 -3.24
N THR A 101 -8.45 5.32 -2.08
CA THR A 101 -8.66 5.95 -0.76
C THR A 101 -7.51 6.85 -0.33
N LEU A 102 -6.32 6.62 -0.86
CA LEU A 102 -5.12 7.36 -0.53
C LEU A 102 -4.22 7.41 -1.77
N THR A 103 -3.71 8.60 -2.09
CA THR A 103 -2.77 8.81 -3.20
C THR A 103 -1.51 9.50 -2.72
N PHE A 104 -0.36 9.15 -3.33
CA PHE A 104 0.91 9.82 -3.13
C PHE A 104 1.46 10.30 -4.47
N MET A 105 1.99 11.53 -4.49
CA MET A 105 2.51 12.18 -5.68
C MET A 105 1.48 12.13 -6.82
N SER A 106 0.29 12.65 -6.54
CA SER A 106 -0.82 12.71 -7.48
C SER A 106 -0.87 14.06 -8.20
N SER A 107 -1.38 14.02 -9.43
CA SER A 107 -1.72 15.18 -10.23
C SER A 107 -3.02 14.91 -10.95
N THR A 108 -3.91 15.90 -10.96
CA THR A 108 -5.17 15.88 -11.71
C THR A 108 -5.26 17.15 -12.53
N ILE A 109 -5.48 17.01 -13.82
CA ILE A 109 -5.66 18.13 -14.77
C ILE A 109 -6.97 17.91 -15.51
N GLU A 110 -7.87 18.89 -15.41
CA GLU A 110 -9.13 18.90 -16.13
C GLU A 110 -9.09 19.92 -17.27
N LYS A 111 -9.44 19.48 -18.47
CA LYS A 111 -9.53 20.35 -19.65
C LYS A 111 -10.76 20.01 -20.47
N GLY A 112 -11.79 20.87 -20.36
CA GLY A 112 -13.08 20.61 -20.97
C GLY A 112 -13.73 19.37 -20.38
N ASN A 113 -13.96 18.32 -21.19
CA ASN A 113 -14.51 17.06 -20.76
C ASN A 113 -13.44 15.94 -20.64
N HIS A 114 -12.18 16.28 -20.65
CA HIS A 114 -11.06 15.35 -20.46
C HIS A 114 -10.45 15.55 -19.10
N VAL A 115 -10.11 14.44 -18.47
CA VAL A 115 -9.44 14.39 -17.18
C VAL A 115 -8.13 13.62 -17.37
N ALA A 116 -7.01 14.22 -16.99
CA ALA A 116 -5.73 13.55 -16.90
C ALA A 116 -5.37 13.36 -15.44
N GLU A 117 -5.19 12.13 -15.02
CA GLU A 117 -4.84 11.75 -13.65
C GLU A 117 -3.60 10.89 -13.61
N SER A 118 -2.74 11.19 -12.66
CA SER A 118 -1.56 10.37 -12.41
C SER A 118 -1.22 10.33 -10.94
N TRP A 119 -0.68 9.19 -10.47
CA TRP A 119 -0.05 9.03 -9.16
C TRP A 119 1.02 7.94 -9.18
N LYS A 120 2.00 8.11 -8.32
CA LYS A 120 3.07 7.11 -8.20
C LYS A 120 2.65 5.90 -7.42
N ILE A 121 1.79 6.09 -6.41
CA ILE A 121 1.23 5.01 -5.62
C ILE A 121 -0.10 5.45 -5.00
N ALA A 122 -1.09 4.57 -5.07
CA ALA A 122 -2.41 4.80 -4.48
C ALA A 122 -2.97 3.51 -3.89
N ARG A 123 -3.59 3.61 -2.71
CA ARG A 123 -4.29 2.50 -2.08
C ARG A 123 -5.71 2.43 -2.59
N MET A 124 -6.14 1.26 -3.03
CA MET A 124 -7.53 1.00 -3.40
C MET A 124 -8.35 0.54 -2.18
N THR A 125 -9.66 0.61 -2.26
CA THR A 125 -10.59 0.23 -1.18
C THR A 125 -10.68 -1.28 -0.97
N CYS A 126 -10.32 -2.07 -1.97
CA CYS A 126 -10.43 -3.51 -1.97
C CYS A 126 -9.31 -4.17 -1.16
N GLU A 127 -9.62 -5.27 -0.51
CA GLU A 127 -8.67 -6.09 0.24
C GLU A 127 -9.09 -7.56 0.21
N PHE A 128 -8.17 -8.48 0.51
CA PHE A 128 -8.43 -9.90 0.66
C PHE A 128 -7.85 -10.42 1.97
N GLY A 129 -8.60 -11.20 2.72
CA GLY A 129 -8.24 -11.76 4.03
C GLY A 129 -9.10 -11.20 5.17
N PRO A 130 -8.76 -11.46 6.42
CA PRO A 130 -7.54 -12.13 6.88
C PRO A 130 -7.47 -13.63 6.53
N ILE A 131 -6.26 -14.11 6.32
CA ILE A 131 -6.00 -15.52 6.01
C ILE A 131 -6.16 -16.36 7.27
N GLU A 132 -7.00 -17.38 7.24
CA GLU A 132 -7.28 -18.24 8.41
C GLU A 132 -6.14 -19.18 8.74
N LYS A 133 -5.46 -19.70 7.72
CA LYS A 133 -4.32 -20.61 7.83
C LYS A 133 -3.32 -20.34 6.72
N LYS A 134 -2.05 -20.62 6.97
CA LYS A 134 -0.99 -20.54 5.94
C LYS A 134 -1.41 -21.31 4.70
N LYS A 135 -1.35 -20.66 3.54
CA LYS A 135 -1.69 -21.26 2.25
C LYS A 135 -0.97 -20.58 1.08
N THR A 136 -0.77 -21.37 0.03
CA THR A 136 -0.31 -20.87 -1.26
C THR A 136 -1.53 -20.49 -2.10
N VAL A 137 -1.51 -19.30 -2.67
CA VAL A 137 -2.56 -18.79 -3.54
C VAL A 137 -2.00 -18.39 -4.89
N THR A 138 -2.76 -18.70 -5.94
CA THR A 138 -2.52 -18.17 -7.29
C THR A 138 -3.43 -16.98 -7.49
N ILE A 139 -2.85 -15.84 -7.87
CA ILE A 139 -3.55 -14.58 -8.05
C ILE A 139 -3.44 -14.19 -9.52
N THR A 140 -4.58 -14.03 -10.17
CA THR A 140 -4.68 -13.56 -11.54
C THR A 140 -5.34 -12.19 -11.54
N ALA A 141 -4.68 -11.19 -12.10
CA ALA A 141 -5.19 -9.83 -12.21
C ALA A 141 -5.45 -9.46 -13.68
N THR A 142 -6.64 -8.93 -13.94
CA THR A 142 -7.08 -8.50 -15.27
C THR A 142 -7.62 -7.08 -15.19
N PRO A 143 -6.92 -6.07 -15.72
CA PRO A 143 -7.47 -4.73 -15.81
C PRO A 143 -8.50 -4.65 -16.95
N LYS A 144 -9.56 -3.85 -16.71
CA LYS A 144 -10.64 -3.64 -17.67
C LYS A 144 -11.19 -2.23 -17.56
N ALA A 145 -11.30 -1.55 -18.69
CA ALA A 145 -12.03 -0.30 -18.79
C ALA A 145 -13.49 -0.56 -19.14
N GLU A 146 -14.41 0.13 -18.46
CA GLU A 146 -15.84 -0.01 -18.67
C GLU A 146 -16.51 1.37 -18.73
N GLY A 147 -17.59 1.48 -19.49
CA GLY A 147 -18.34 2.70 -19.69
C GLY A 147 -18.36 3.16 -21.15
N VAL A 148 -19.07 4.25 -21.41
CA VAL A 148 -19.22 4.82 -22.77
C VAL A 148 -18.20 5.93 -23.06
N GLY A 149 -17.40 6.31 -22.09
CA GLY A 149 -16.30 7.24 -22.25
C GLY A 149 -15.09 6.60 -22.92
N SER A 150 -14.07 7.41 -23.16
CA SER A 150 -12.79 6.94 -23.69
C SER A 150 -11.72 7.01 -22.60
N ILE A 151 -10.77 6.09 -22.62
CA ILE A 151 -9.63 6.09 -21.73
C ILE A 151 -8.36 5.74 -22.51
N ARG A 152 -7.31 6.48 -22.25
CA ARG A 152 -5.94 6.16 -22.66
C ARG A 152 -5.13 5.95 -21.40
N VAL A 153 -4.46 4.84 -21.34
CA VAL A 153 -3.60 4.46 -20.22
C VAL A 153 -2.15 4.60 -20.70
N ASP A 154 -1.34 5.37 -19.99
CA ASP A 154 0.08 5.52 -20.29
C ASP A 154 0.94 4.72 -19.29
N ARG A 155 0.40 4.43 -18.09
CA ARG A 155 1.00 3.54 -17.09
C ARG A 155 -0.08 2.88 -16.25
N LEU A 156 0.08 1.56 -16.03
CA LEU A 156 -0.80 0.77 -15.18
C LEU A 156 0.00 -0.29 -14.44
N VAL A 157 0.06 -0.15 -13.13
CA VAL A 157 0.74 -1.11 -12.24
C VAL A 157 -0.20 -1.45 -11.08
N LEU A 158 -0.30 -2.72 -10.75
CA LEU A 158 -0.97 -3.22 -9.56
C LEU A 158 0.08 -3.80 -8.61
N GLU A 159 0.11 -3.33 -7.37
CA GLU A 159 0.98 -3.81 -6.31
C GLU A 159 0.17 -4.56 -5.25
N LEU A 160 0.65 -5.73 -4.86
CA LEU A 160 0.13 -6.52 -3.75
C LEU A 160 0.97 -6.25 -2.52
N LYS A 161 0.33 -5.85 -1.42
CA LYS A 161 1.00 -5.57 -0.14
C LYS A 161 0.25 -6.23 1.02
N ASN A 162 0.94 -6.56 2.08
CA ASN A 162 0.41 -7.01 3.37
C ASN A 162 0.50 -5.92 4.44
#